data_dba4163a4656ef4775471feee701a336
#
_entry.id   dba4163a4656ef4775471feee701a336
#
_cell.length_a   1.000
_cell.length_b   1.000
_cell.length_c   1.000
_cell.angle_alpha   90.00
_cell.angle_beta   90.00
_cell.angle_gamma   90.00
#
_symmetry.space_group_name_H-M   'P 1'
#
loop_
_entity.id
_entity.type
_entity.pdbx_description
1 polymer ?
#
loop_
_entity_poly.entity_id
_entity_poly.type
_entity_poly.pdbx_seq_one_letter_code
_entity_poly.pdbx_strand_id
1 'polypeptide(L)'
;MRGWVALAAAALAVFSSARAEEEFPVPLNADWRAVEIASAPYQIRGDAAPDAALKAGSLIYRGGVELTSPDRAFGGFSGILVSENGARLTAVSDRGQWLEAALDYDAAGRLAGVRDGRMAAITDKDGVVLAGSIADAESLSLSGDGRLFVSFEREHRVDAYRIDENGMIVFDFRFAEFTDDAPPYNDGVESVTVLDDGVLVLSEKPFASGANGYFFDPDGERRPIRFSDKKDYAVTEAARLGDDFYILERAFSKLKGVRARLLRAPLPSADDLTLDAELLAQLSAPYVVDNMEGLDARRGPNGETLLYVMSDDNHSDRQKTILLMFEVAE
;
A
#
# COMPACT_ATOMS: atom_id res chain seq x y z
N MET A 1 -38.58 48.90 -31.20
CA MET A 1 -37.91 48.56 -29.93
C MET A 1 -37.53 47.13 -29.98
N ARG A 2 -36.26 46.87 -30.23
CA ARG A 2 -35.69 45.51 -30.32
C ARG A 2 -34.84 45.27 -29.06
N GLY A 3 -35.30 44.35 -28.21
CA GLY A 3 -34.58 43.94 -27.01
C GLY A 3 -33.52 42.88 -27.36
N TRP A 4 -32.30 43.16 -26.96
CA TRP A 4 -31.15 42.21 -27.06
C TRP A 4 -31.15 41.35 -25.79
N VAL A 5 -31.28 40.04 -25.96
CA VAL A 5 -31.06 39.07 -24.91
C VAL A 5 -29.56 38.69 -24.98
N ALA A 6 -28.81 39.03 -23.96
CA ALA A 6 -27.44 38.62 -23.82
C ALA A 6 -27.38 37.22 -23.23
N LEU A 7 -26.91 36.23 -24.02
CA LEU A 7 -26.54 34.93 -23.50
C LEU A 7 -25.16 35.06 -22.80
N ALA A 8 -25.17 34.87 -21.49
CA ALA A 8 -23.93 34.66 -20.74
C ALA A 8 -23.46 33.21 -20.91
N ALA A 9 -22.41 33.02 -21.68
CA ALA A 9 -21.68 31.74 -21.75
C ALA A 9 -20.82 31.62 -20.48
N ALA A 10 -21.19 30.73 -19.57
CA ALA A 10 -20.35 30.33 -18.46
C ALA A 10 -19.26 29.41 -18.99
N ALA A 11 -18.03 29.92 -19.04
CA ALA A 11 -16.84 29.13 -19.30
C ALA A 11 -16.57 28.27 -18.06
N LEU A 12 -16.78 26.93 -18.16
CA LEU A 12 -16.23 25.97 -17.20
C LEU A 12 -14.71 25.96 -17.39
N ALA A 13 -14.00 26.61 -16.47
CA ALA A 13 -12.57 26.42 -16.33
C ALA A 13 -12.36 25.03 -15.71
N VAL A 14 -11.97 24.07 -16.56
CA VAL A 14 -11.40 22.79 -16.12
C VAL A 14 -10.02 23.14 -15.57
N PHE A 15 -9.89 23.21 -14.24
CA PHE A 15 -8.60 23.21 -13.58
C PHE A 15 -8.00 21.81 -13.71
N SER A 16 -7.29 21.57 -14.79
CA SER A 16 -6.24 20.57 -14.86
C SER A 16 -5.13 21.07 -13.94
N SER A 17 -5.08 20.55 -12.73
CA SER A 17 -3.89 20.68 -11.89
C SER A 17 -2.82 19.75 -12.45
N ALA A 18 -2.09 20.22 -13.48
CA ALA A 18 -0.77 19.68 -13.70
C ALA A 18 0.04 20.02 -12.45
N ARG A 19 0.23 19.04 -11.53
CA ARG A 19 1.29 19.14 -10.53
C ARG A 19 2.57 19.34 -11.30
N ALA A 20 3.25 20.49 -11.06
CA ALA A 20 4.62 20.64 -11.48
C ALA A 20 5.41 19.51 -10.83
N GLU A 21 6.14 18.73 -11.62
CA GLU A 21 7.13 17.79 -11.13
C GLU A 21 8.14 18.63 -10.33
N GLU A 22 8.03 18.60 -9.01
CA GLU A 22 9.03 19.20 -8.14
C GLU A 22 10.29 18.35 -8.26
N GLU A 23 11.30 18.89 -8.93
CA GLU A 23 12.65 18.32 -8.95
C GLU A 23 13.11 18.10 -7.50
N PHE A 24 13.39 16.84 -7.12
CA PHE A 24 13.93 16.49 -5.83
C PHE A 24 15.37 17.03 -5.70
N PRO A 25 15.67 17.92 -4.73
CA PRO A 25 17.00 18.48 -4.56
C PRO A 25 17.98 17.56 -3.82
N VAL A 26 17.59 16.32 -3.48
CA VAL A 26 18.48 15.39 -2.78
C VAL A 26 18.94 14.32 -3.76
N PRO A 27 20.27 14.11 -3.94
CA PRO A 27 20.74 12.98 -4.72
C PRO A 27 20.26 11.70 -4.07
N LEU A 28 19.35 10.99 -4.76
CA LEU A 28 18.90 9.68 -4.37
C LEU A 28 20.12 8.75 -4.43
N ASN A 29 20.51 8.19 -3.29
CA ASN A 29 21.63 7.24 -3.20
C ASN A 29 21.04 5.83 -3.13
N ALA A 30 21.55 4.93 -3.94
CA ALA A 30 21.22 3.51 -3.87
C ALA A 30 21.66 2.86 -2.55
N ASP A 31 22.67 3.42 -1.88
CA ASP A 31 23.17 2.92 -0.60
C ASP A 31 22.22 3.25 0.55
N TRP A 32 22.14 2.34 1.51
CA TRP A 32 21.40 2.56 2.74
C TRP A 32 21.96 3.73 3.54
N ARG A 33 21.10 4.64 3.94
CA ARG A 33 21.42 5.76 4.85
C ARG A 33 20.47 5.76 6.05
N ALA A 34 20.98 6.06 7.22
CA ALA A 34 20.15 6.24 8.41
C ALA A 34 19.16 7.42 8.19
N VAL A 35 17.94 7.25 8.66
CA VAL A 35 16.92 8.28 8.68
C VAL A 35 16.36 8.42 10.09
N GLU A 36 16.26 9.66 10.56
CA GLU A 36 15.62 9.95 11.83
C GLU A 36 14.11 9.80 11.69
N ILE A 37 13.50 8.97 12.54
CA ILE A 37 12.04 8.77 12.60
C ILE A 37 11.57 9.11 14.00
N ALA A 38 10.66 10.06 14.10
CA ALA A 38 9.92 10.30 15.33
C ALA A 38 8.58 9.55 15.26
N SER A 39 8.25 8.82 16.33
CA SER A 39 7.01 8.07 16.49
C SER A 39 6.18 8.69 17.60
N ALA A 40 4.93 9.03 17.30
CA ALA A 40 3.95 9.47 18.29
C ALA A 40 2.77 8.48 18.35
N PRO A 41 2.25 8.12 19.54
CA PRO A 41 1.10 7.25 19.65
C PRO A 41 -0.08 7.80 18.85
N TYR A 42 -0.71 6.96 18.04
CA TYR A 42 -1.88 7.33 17.25
C TYR A 42 -3.13 6.65 17.79
N GLN A 43 -4.23 7.39 17.87
CA GLN A 43 -5.54 6.90 18.31
C GLN A 43 -6.51 6.96 17.15
N ILE A 44 -7.02 5.81 16.72
CA ILE A 44 -8.04 5.74 15.67
C ILE A 44 -9.41 6.31 16.09
N ARG A 45 -9.60 6.60 17.40
CA ARG A 45 -10.78 7.28 17.95
C ARG A 45 -10.35 8.30 18.99
N GLY A 46 -10.55 9.56 18.68
CA GLY A 46 -10.15 10.66 19.57
C GLY A 46 -10.94 10.77 20.88
N ASP A 47 -12.10 10.11 20.99
CA ASP A 47 -12.95 10.06 22.19
C ASP A 47 -12.71 8.84 23.08
N ALA A 48 -11.80 7.94 22.69
CA ALA A 48 -11.50 6.73 23.44
C ALA A 48 -10.31 6.94 24.39
N ALA A 49 -10.31 6.24 25.53
CA ALA A 49 -9.15 6.17 26.41
C ALA A 49 -7.98 5.48 25.67
N PRO A 50 -6.71 5.87 25.93
CA PRO A 50 -5.54 5.34 25.22
C PRO A 50 -5.38 3.82 25.29
N ASP A 51 -5.89 3.18 26.34
CA ASP A 51 -5.83 1.76 26.62
C ASP A 51 -7.14 1.00 26.32
N ALA A 52 -8.15 1.71 25.80
CA ALA A 52 -9.42 1.09 25.47
C ALA A 52 -9.25 0.03 24.39
N ALA A 53 -9.86 -1.15 24.59
CA ALA A 53 -9.98 -2.19 23.60
C ALA A 53 -10.98 -1.75 22.50
N LEU A 54 -10.48 -1.00 21.52
CA LEU A 54 -11.31 -0.53 20.42
C LEU A 54 -11.56 -1.66 19.43
N LYS A 55 -12.83 -1.86 19.09
CA LYS A 55 -13.25 -2.80 18.05
C LYS A 55 -13.85 -2.04 16.87
N ALA A 56 -13.48 -2.45 15.66
CA ALA A 56 -14.07 -2.01 14.40
C ALA A 56 -14.48 -3.26 13.62
N GLY A 57 -15.78 -3.60 13.62
CA GLY A 57 -16.23 -4.88 13.05
C GLY A 57 -15.59 -6.07 13.78
N SER A 58 -14.94 -6.95 13.03
CA SER A 58 -14.18 -8.09 13.53
C SER A 58 -12.73 -7.76 13.88
N LEU A 59 -12.32 -6.48 13.86
CA LEU A 59 -10.96 -6.08 14.18
C LEU A 59 -10.86 -5.49 15.59
N ILE A 60 -9.82 -5.88 16.31
CA ILE A 60 -9.42 -5.33 17.61
C ILE A 60 -8.19 -4.46 17.37
N TYR A 61 -8.27 -3.18 17.71
CA TYR A 61 -7.12 -2.27 17.59
C TYR A 61 -6.02 -2.63 18.59
N ARG A 62 -4.82 -2.84 18.09
CA ARG A 62 -3.62 -3.27 18.83
C ARG A 62 -2.51 -2.22 18.81
N GLY A 63 -2.88 -0.94 18.71
CA GLY A 63 -1.97 0.19 18.73
C GLY A 63 -1.67 0.76 17.35
N GLY A 64 -1.07 1.93 17.34
CA GLY A 64 -0.65 2.62 16.14
C GLY A 64 0.19 3.83 16.45
N VAL A 65 0.94 4.27 15.46
CA VAL A 65 1.85 5.39 15.56
C VAL A 65 1.74 6.31 14.34
N GLU A 66 1.86 7.60 14.57
CA GLU A 66 2.13 8.60 13.55
C GLU A 66 3.64 8.75 13.44
N LEU A 67 4.15 8.67 12.22
CA LEU A 67 5.57 8.75 11.90
C LEU A 67 5.88 10.08 11.24
N THR A 68 6.95 10.70 11.67
CA THR A 68 7.47 11.93 11.05
C THR A 68 8.98 11.88 10.92
N SER A 69 9.52 12.59 9.93
CA SER A 69 10.96 12.71 9.72
C SER A 69 11.30 14.10 9.19
N PRO A 70 12.47 14.66 9.55
CA PRO A 70 13.00 15.84 8.90
C PRO A 70 13.53 15.57 7.48
N ASP A 71 13.67 14.30 7.11
CA ASP A 71 14.12 13.88 5.79
C ASP A 71 12.99 14.03 4.77
N ARG A 72 13.20 14.81 3.71
CA ARG A 72 12.22 15.11 2.68
C ARG A 72 11.85 13.91 1.80
N ALA A 73 12.67 12.87 1.77
CA ALA A 73 12.39 11.64 1.05
C ALA A 73 11.50 10.67 1.85
N PHE A 74 11.31 10.93 3.15
CA PHE A 74 10.44 10.13 4.01
C PHE A 74 8.98 10.47 3.75
N GLY A 75 8.14 9.45 3.54
CA GLY A 75 6.71 9.57 3.22
C GLY A 75 6.36 8.87 1.92
N GLY A 76 5.09 8.97 1.50
CA GLY A 76 4.60 8.34 0.28
C GLY A 76 4.64 6.79 0.33
N PHE A 77 4.49 6.18 1.50
CA PHE A 77 4.61 4.72 1.65
C PHE A 77 3.31 4.02 1.29
N SER A 78 3.37 3.17 0.27
CA SER A 78 2.24 2.41 -0.26
C SER A 78 2.32 0.92 0.05
N GLY A 79 3.45 0.25 -0.21
CA GLY A 79 3.64 -1.18 0.10
C GLY A 79 4.44 -1.42 1.38
N ILE A 80 4.03 -2.40 2.21
CA ILE A 80 4.72 -2.76 3.45
C ILE A 80 4.88 -4.27 3.63
N LEU A 81 5.94 -4.66 4.35
CA LEU A 81 6.16 -6.01 4.89
C LEU A 81 6.60 -5.92 6.34
N VAL A 82 6.04 -6.76 7.19
CA VAL A 82 6.46 -6.94 8.58
C VAL A 82 7.07 -8.34 8.72
N SER A 83 8.28 -8.41 9.25
CA SER A 83 8.96 -9.69 9.46
C SER A 83 8.10 -10.66 10.30
N GLU A 84 8.27 -11.97 10.09
CA GLU A 84 7.49 -13.01 10.79
C GLU A 84 7.51 -12.86 12.32
N ASN A 85 8.65 -12.45 12.88
CA ASN A 85 8.79 -12.20 14.32
C ASN A 85 8.24 -10.83 14.76
N GLY A 86 7.74 -10.01 13.84
CA GLY A 86 7.21 -8.68 14.09
C GLY A 86 8.26 -7.61 14.42
N ALA A 87 9.56 -7.90 14.29
CA ALA A 87 10.60 -6.98 14.76
C ALA A 87 10.96 -5.88 13.75
N ARG A 88 10.67 -6.07 12.48
CA ARG A 88 11.11 -5.18 11.39
C ARG A 88 9.96 -4.87 10.44
N LEU A 89 9.96 -3.63 9.97
CA LEU A 89 9.16 -3.12 8.87
C LEU A 89 10.07 -2.90 7.66
N THR A 90 9.66 -3.34 6.50
CA THR A 90 10.18 -2.90 5.19
C THR A 90 9.04 -2.23 4.43
N ALA A 91 9.30 -1.10 3.80
CA ALA A 91 8.30 -0.41 2.99
C ALA A 91 8.89 0.12 1.68
N VAL A 92 8.02 0.33 0.70
CA VAL A 92 8.31 1.05 -0.55
C VAL A 92 7.46 2.32 -0.64
N SER A 93 7.95 3.34 -1.35
CA SER A 93 7.22 4.59 -1.54
C SER A 93 6.96 4.89 -3.02
N ASP A 94 5.91 5.69 -3.26
CA ASP A 94 5.52 6.29 -4.56
C ASP A 94 6.65 7.10 -5.23
N ARG A 95 7.73 7.38 -4.49
CA ARG A 95 8.92 8.09 -4.97
C ARG A 95 10.15 7.20 -5.10
N GLY A 96 9.96 5.89 -5.11
CA GLY A 96 11.03 4.94 -5.35
C GLY A 96 12.02 4.83 -4.20
N GLN A 97 11.55 4.82 -2.96
CA GLN A 97 12.38 4.61 -1.79
C GLN A 97 12.05 3.29 -1.11
N TRP A 98 13.09 2.60 -0.67
CA TRP A 98 13.02 1.59 0.37
C TRP A 98 13.10 2.25 1.74
N LEU A 99 12.30 1.79 2.67
CA LEU A 99 12.46 2.05 4.11
C LEU A 99 12.61 0.70 4.82
N GLU A 100 13.58 0.60 5.72
CA GLU A 100 13.63 -0.42 6.75
C GLU A 100 13.69 0.22 8.12
N ALA A 101 12.93 -0.33 9.08
CA ALA A 101 12.90 0.16 10.46
C ALA A 101 12.61 -0.97 11.45
N ALA A 102 12.93 -0.76 12.72
CA ALA A 102 12.55 -1.66 13.81
C ALA A 102 11.18 -1.26 14.37
N LEU A 103 10.37 -2.24 14.71
CA LEU A 103 9.08 -2.06 15.38
C LEU A 103 9.22 -2.26 16.88
N ASP A 104 8.62 -1.38 17.67
CA ASP A 104 8.54 -1.48 19.12
C ASP A 104 7.11 -1.77 19.58
N TYR A 105 7.00 -2.61 20.60
CA TYR A 105 5.74 -3.01 21.19
C TYR A 105 5.73 -2.73 22.69
N ASP A 106 4.59 -2.38 23.23
CA ASP A 106 4.40 -2.23 24.68
C ASP A 106 4.33 -3.60 25.39
N ALA A 107 4.23 -3.56 26.71
CA ALA A 107 4.15 -4.79 27.54
C ALA A 107 2.90 -5.66 27.25
N ALA A 108 1.89 -5.11 26.59
CA ALA A 108 0.69 -5.83 26.16
C ALA A 108 0.80 -6.31 24.69
N GLY A 109 1.95 -6.16 24.06
CA GLY A 109 2.20 -6.55 22.67
C GLY A 109 1.50 -5.64 21.65
N ARG A 110 1.15 -4.40 22.02
CA ARG A 110 0.55 -3.42 21.12
C ARG A 110 1.66 -2.59 20.45
N LEU A 111 1.46 -2.26 19.16
CA LEU A 111 2.39 -1.40 18.42
C LEU A 111 2.54 -0.04 19.12
N ALA A 112 3.75 0.33 19.47
CA ALA A 112 4.07 1.50 20.29
C ALA A 112 5.11 2.43 19.68
N GLY A 113 5.90 1.98 18.68
CA GLY A 113 6.93 2.79 18.07
C GLY A 113 7.56 2.19 16.82
N VAL A 114 8.27 3.06 16.11
CA VAL A 114 9.17 2.72 14.99
C VAL A 114 10.50 3.44 15.24
N ARG A 115 11.62 2.76 15.07
CA ARG A 115 12.96 3.30 15.31
C ARG A 115 14.01 2.69 14.38
N ASP A 116 15.22 3.19 14.46
CA ASP A 116 16.38 2.69 13.70
C ASP A 116 16.12 2.64 12.19
N GLY A 117 15.48 3.71 11.67
CA GLY A 117 15.13 3.81 10.27
C GLY A 117 16.36 3.93 9.37
N ARG A 118 16.31 3.26 8.22
CA ARG A 118 17.23 3.47 7.11
C ARG A 118 16.48 3.47 5.80
N MET A 119 16.93 4.27 4.84
CA MET A 119 16.35 4.39 3.52
C MET A 119 17.40 4.22 2.43
N ALA A 120 16.97 3.71 1.28
CA ALA A 120 17.75 3.62 0.06
C ALA A 120 16.84 3.86 -1.15
N ALA A 121 17.38 4.33 -2.27
CA ALA A 121 16.58 4.46 -3.47
C ALA A 121 16.39 3.10 -4.15
N ILE A 122 15.23 2.90 -4.79
CA ILE A 122 14.98 1.76 -5.68
C ILE A 122 15.78 1.98 -6.96
N THR A 123 16.43 0.93 -7.47
CA THR A 123 17.24 0.98 -8.68
C THR A 123 16.71 0.04 -9.75
N ASP A 124 17.02 0.35 -11.00
CA ASP A 124 16.77 -0.52 -12.17
C ASP A 124 17.86 -1.62 -12.30
N LYS A 125 17.77 -2.38 -13.42
CA LYS A 125 18.70 -3.46 -13.77
C LYS A 125 20.16 -3.01 -13.98
N ASP A 126 20.38 -1.74 -14.23
CA ASP A 126 21.72 -1.14 -14.46
C ASP A 126 22.24 -0.44 -13.18
N GLY A 127 21.51 -0.53 -12.07
CA GLY A 127 21.81 0.14 -10.79
C GLY A 127 21.51 1.64 -10.82
N VAL A 128 20.76 2.11 -11.81
CA VAL A 128 20.34 3.52 -11.89
C VAL A 128 19.13 3.73 -11.03
N VAL A 129 19.17 4.80 -10.22
CA VAL A 129 18.07 5.18 -9.33
C VAL A 129 16.81 5.50 -10.15
N LEU A 130 15.69 4.91 -9.78
CA LEU A 130 14.39 5.23 -10.35
C LEU A 130 13.93 6.61 -9.90
N ALA A 131 13.30 7.39 -10.82
CA ALA A 131 12.79 8.72 -10.53
C ALA A 131 11.57 9.05 -11.40
N GLY A 132 10.70 9.95 -10.92
CA GLY A 132 9.49 10.34 -11.64
C GLY A 132 8.51 9.18 -11.81
N SER A 133 7.81 9.09 -12.92
CA SER A 133 6.76 8.10 -13.18
C SER A 133 7.22 6.64 -13.12
N ILE A 134 8.50 6.37 -13.34
CA ILE A 134 9.04 4.99 -13.27
C ILE A 134 9.32 4.51 -11.85
N ALA A 135 9.27 5.41 -10.87
CA ALA A 135 9.61 5.15 -9.47
C ALA A 135 8.39 4.90 -8.58
N ASP A 136 7.19 4.98 -9.13
CA ASP A 136 5.89 4.96 -8.45
C ASP A 136 5.57 3.54 -7.93
N ALA A 137 6.19 3.18 -6.80
CA ALA A 137 6.07 1.85 -6.22
C ALA A 137 4.86 1.81 -5.26
N GLU A 138 3.94 0.84 -5.48
CA GLU A 138 2.65 0.78 -4.80
C GLU A 138 2.53 -0.41 -3.84
N SER A 139 3.12 -1.55 -4.14
CA SER A 139 2.97 -2.76 -3.35
C SER A 139 4.27 -3.52 -3.19
N LEU A 140 4.34 -4.32 -2.15
CA LEU A 140 5.52 -5.11 -1.78
C LEU A 140 5.13 -6.49 -1.27
N SER A 141 5.67 -7.55 -1.89
CA SER A 141 5.44 -8.94 -1.47
C SER A 141 6.74 -9.72 -1.39
N LEU A 142 6.83 -10.65 -0.44
CA LEU A 142 7.99 -11.52 -0.24
C LEU A 142 7.69 -12.93 -0.75
N SER A 143 8.57 -13.44 -1.61
CA SER A 143 8.51 -14.84 -2.05
C SER A 143 9.18 -15.80 -1.06
N GLY A 144 8.82 -17.07 -1.15
CA GLY A 144 9.40 -18.11 -0.28
C GLY A 144 10.91 -18.32 -0.46
N ASP A 145 11.50 -17.87 -1.57
CA ASP A 145 12.95 -17.90 -1.82
C ASP A 145 13.65 -16.58 -1.47
N GLY A 146 12.94 -15.64 -0.83
CA GLY A 146 13.48 -14.39 -0.30
C GLY A 146 13.57 -13.23 -1.28
N ARG A 147 12.92 -13.32 -2.44
CA ARG A 147 12.80 -12.19 -3.36
C ARG A 147 11.67 -11.25 -2.95
N LEU A 148 11.89 -9.98 -3.19
CA LEU A 148 10.89 -8.91 -3.01
C LEU A 148 10.28 -8.59 -4.37
N PHE A 149 8.96 -8.71 -4.47
CA PHE A 149 8.20 -8.31 -5.65
C PHE A 149 7.59 -6.95 -5.37
N VAL A 150 7.80 -6.00 -6.28
CA VAL A 150 7.29 -4.63 -6.18
C VAL A 150 6.43 -4.34 -7.38
N SER A 151 5.20 -3.88 -7.16
CA SER A 151 4.38 -3.31 -8.22
C SER A 151 4.67 -1.83 -8.40
N PHE A 152 4.51 -1.36 -9.62
CA PHE A 152 4.68 0.05 -9.98
C PHE A 152 3.48 0.53 -10.76
N GLU A 153 2.98 1.72 -10.40
CA GLU A 153 1.97 2.44 -11.14
C GLU A 153 2.58 3.23 -12.32
N ARG A 154 1.77 3.92 -13.10
CA ARG A 154 2.11 4.74 -14.28
C ARG A 154 2.86 3.98 -15.37
N GLU A 155 3.99 3.39 -15.08
CA GLU A 155 4.63 2.36 -15.92
C GLU A 155 4.31 0.99 -15.33
N HIS A 156 3.06 0.54 -15.55
CA HIS A 156 2.45 -0.62 -14.91
C HIS A 156 3.29 -1.88 -15.12
N ARG A 157 3.97 -2.28 -14.06
CA ARG A 157 4.86 -3.44 -14.05
C ARG A 157 5.01 -4.04 -12.66
N VAL A 158 5.57 -5.23 -12.63
CA VAL A 158 6.06 -5.87 -11.41
C VAL A 158 7.53 -6.24 -11.62
N ASP A 159 8.40 -5.72 -10.78
CA ASP A 159 9.82 -6.03 -10.76
C ASP A 159 10.17 -6.86 -9.51
N ALA A 160 11.07 -7.83 -9.66
CA ALA A 160 11.61 -8.62 -8.58
C ALA A 160 12.99 -8.11 -8.17
N TYR A 161 13.21 -8.07 -6.87
CA TYR A 161 14.45 -7.63 -6.24
C TYR A 161 14.98 -8.74 -5.31
N ARG A 162 16.27 -8.73 -5.06
CA ARG A 162 16.93 -9.63 -4.11
C ARG A 162 17.86 -8.86 -3.18
N ILE A 163 18.10 -9.42 -2.03
CA ILE A 163 19.12 -8.90 -1.13
C ILE A 163 20.48 -9.49 -1.54
N ASP A 164 21.46 -8.65 -1.82
CA ASP A 164 22.81 -9.06 -2.18
C ASP A 164 23.65 -9.40 -0.95
N GLU A 165 24.92 -9.83 -1.17
CA GLU A 165 25.88 -10.19 -0.11
C GLU A 165 26.24 -9.03 0.83
N ASN A 166 26.01 -7.78 0.41
CA ASN A 166 26.25 -6.57 1.19
C ASN A 166 25.00 -6.09 1.95
N GLY A 167 23.87 -6.79 1.80
CA GLY A 167 22.59 -6.43 2.39
C GLY A 167 21.87 -5.29 1.64
N MET A 168 22.23 -5.07 0.37
CA MET A 168 21.57 -4.11 -0.51
C MET A 168 20.40 -4.80 -1.23
N ILE A 169 19.29 -4.09 -1.41
CA ILE A 169 18.18 -4.53 -2.25
C ILE A 169 18.49 -4.10 -3.68
N VAL A 170 18.70 -5.08 -4.55
CA VAL A 170 19.08 -4.87 -5.95
C VAL A 170 18.09 -5.53 -6.89
N PHE A 171 17.88 -4.94 -8.06
CA PHE A 171 17.05 -5.51 -9.12
C PHE A 171 17.52 -6.92 -9.50
N ASP A 172 16.58 -7.86 -9.66
CA ASP A 172 16.85 -9.24 -10.10
C ASP A 172 16.30 -9.45 -11.53
N PHE A 173 14.99 -9.30 -11.71
CA PHE A 173 14.36 -9.41 -13.04
C PHE A 173 13.00 -8.68 -13.07
N ARG A 174 12.51 -8.36 -14.29
CA ARG A 174 11.14 -7.93 -14.51
C ARG A 174 10.24 -9.14 -14.59
N PHE A 175 9.26 -9.21 -13.67
CA PHE A 175 8.30 -10.30 -13.62
C PHE A 175 7.17 -10.12 -14.63
N ALA A 176 6.56 -8.93 -14.68
CA ALA A 176 5.45 -8.62 -15.57
C ALA A 176 5.45 -7.16 -16.01
N GLU A 177 4.90 -6.89 -17.21
CA GLU A 177 4.67 -5.56 -17.75
C GLU A 177 3.32 -5.53 -18.47
N PHE A 178 2.55 -4.43 -18.29
CA PHE A 178 1.17 -4.32 -18.77
C PHE A 178 1.03 -3.21 -19.80
N THR A 179 1.69 -3.35 -20.97
CA THR A 179 1.66 -2.35 -22.05
C THR A 179 0.42 -2.46 -22.92
N ASP A 180 0.02 -3.69 -23.30
CA ASP A 180 -1.09 -3.93 -24.23
C ASP A 180 -2.45 -4.00 -23.54
N ASP A 181 -2.46 -4.21 -22.23
CA ASP A 181 -3.65 -4.36 -21.40
C ASP A 181 -3.46 -3.56 -20.10
N ALA A 182 -3.04 -2.29 -20.25
CA ALA A 182 -2.78 -1.43 -19.11
C ALA A 182 -4.09 -0.96 -18.45
N PRO A 183 -4.13 -0.85 -17.11
CA PRO A 183 -5.16 -0.07 -16.43
C PRO A 183 -4.96 1.44 -16.71
N PRO A 184 -5.85 2.32 -16.25
CA PRO A 184 -5.65 3.77 -16.38
C PRO A 184 -4.35 4.23 -15.72
N TYR A 185 -3.73 5.26 -16.27
CA TYR A 185 -2.39 5.73 -15.91
C TYR A 185 -2.14 5.99 -14.41
N ASN A 186 -3.11 6.53 -13.67
CA ASN A 186 -3.01 6.80 -12.23
C ASN A 186 -4.03 6.01 -11.39
N ASP A 187 -4.47 4.85 -11.85
CA ASP A 187 -5.40 3.97 -11.14
C ASP A 187 -4.99 2.52 -11.41
N GLY A 188 -3.68 2.24 -11.22
CA GLY A 188 -2.97 1.12 -11.81
C GLY A 188 -2.83 -0.14 -10.97
N VAL A 189 -1.65 -0.73 -11.08
CA VAL A 189 -1.28 -1.96 -10.38
C VAL A 189 -0.95 -1.64 -8.93
N GLU A 190 -1.94 -1.81 -8.06
CA GLU A 190 -1.86 -1.42 -6.64
C GLU A 190 -1.37 -2.55 -5.72
N SER A 191 -1.52 -3.81 -6.14
CA SER A 191 -1.15 -4.93 -5.28
C SER A 191 -0.46 -6.03 -6.05
N VAL A 192 0.61 -6.56 -5.46
CA VAL A 192 1.25 -7.81 -5.86
C VAL A 192 1.34 -8.75 -4.66
N THR A 193 0.88 -9.99 -4.80
CA THR A 193 0.98 -11.00 -3.74
C THR A 193 1.57 -12.28 -4.31
N VAL A 194 2.71 -12.71 -3.76
CA VAL A 194 3.33 -13.97 -4.13
C VAL A 194 2.64 -15.11 -3.39
N LEU A 195 2.21 -16.14 -4.15
CA LEU A 195 1.57 -17.35 -3.67
C LEU A 195 2.50 -18.55 -3.88
N ASP A 196 2.16 -19.71 -3.33
CA ASP A 196 2.99 -20.91 -3.49
C ASP A 196 2.97 -21.44 -4.93
N ASP A 197 1.87 -21.19 -5.66
CA ASP A 197 1.61 -21.66 -7.01
C ASP A 197 1.55 -20.54 -8.06
N GLY A 198 1.94 -19.29 -7.70
CA GLY A 198 1.96 -18.19 -8.66
C GLY A 198 2.06 -16.82 -8.03
N VAL A 199 1.69 -15.80 -8.79
CA VAL A 199 1.68 -14.39 -8.36
C VAL A 199 0.34 -13.77 -8.71
N LEU A 200 -0.29 -13.15 -7.73
CA LEU A 200 -1.52 -12.39 -7.89
C LEU A 200 -1.21 -10.90 -8.02
N VAL A 201 -1.81 -10.26 -9.01
CA VAL A 201 -1.72 -8.81 -9.23
C VAL A 201 -3.14 -8.24 -9.26
N LEU A 202 -3.42 -7.21 -8.46
CA LEU A 202 -4.69 -6.49 -8.47
C LEU A 202 -4.47 -5.03 -8.88
N SER A 203 -5.51 -4.40 -9.44
CA SER A 203 -5.47 -2.99 -9.82
C SER A 203 -6.61 -2.19 -9.21
N GLU A 204 -6.38 -0.90 -9.00
CA GLU A 204 -7.39 0.04 -8.51
C GLU A 204 -8.59 0.09 -9.45
N LYS A 205 -8.33 0.32 -10.73
CA LYS A 205 -9.33 0.26 -11.80
C LYS A 205 -9.09 -0.95 -12.69
N PRO A 206 -10.14 -1.47 -13.34
CA PRO A 206 -9.98 -2.60 -14.24
C PRO A 206 -8.94 -2.34 -15.35
N PHE A 207 -8.21 -3.38 -15.69
CA PHE A 207 -7.38 -3.44 -16.90
C PHE A 207 -8.23 -3.19 -18.16
N ALA A 208 -7.61 -2.87 -19.29
CA ALA A 208 -8.30 -2.62 -20.56
C ALA A 208 -9.19 -3.81 -21.00
N SER A 209 -8.83 -5.03 -20.64
CA SER A 209 -9.62 -6.26 -20.80
C SER A 209 -10.89 -6.33 -19.94
N GLY A 210 -11.01 -5.45 -18.93
CA GLY A 210 -12.05 -5.48 -17.91
C GLY A 210 -11.76 -6.39 -16.72
N ALA A 211 -10.56 -7.01 -16.64
CA ALA A 211 -10.12 -7.78 -15.48
C ALA A 211 -9.82 -6.85 -14.28
N ASN A 212 -10.08 -7.32 -13.05
CA ASN A 212 -9.70 -6.58 -11.83
C ASN A 212 -8.27 -6.89 -11.39
N GLY A 213 -7.65 -7.88 -11.99
CA GLY A 213 -6.33 -8.37 -11.70
C GLY A 213 -6.02 -9.60 -12.51
N TYR A 214 -4.84 -10.14 -12.30
CA TYR A 214 -4.34 -11.35 -12.95
C TYR A 214 -3.67 -12.27 -11.95
N PHE A 215 -3.92 -13.56 -12.12
CA PHE A 215 -3.10 -14.61 -11.55
C PHE A 215 -2.10 -15.09 -12.62
N PHE A 216 -0.83 -15.08 -12.28
CA PHE A 216 0.27 -15.62 -13.08
C PHE A 216 0.67 -16.95 -12.50
N ASP A 217 0.57 -18.02 -13.27
CA ASP A 217 1.06 -19.33 -12.87
C ASP A 217 2.59 -19.44 -13.00
N PRO A 218 3.22 -20.54 -12.54
CA PRO A 218 4.67 -20.72 -12.62
C PRO A 218 5.23 -20.76 -14.04
N ASP A 219 4.41 -21.03 -15.04
CA ASP A 219 4.80 -21.02 -16.45
C ASP A 219 4.70 -19.62 -17.08
N GLY A 220 4.19 -18.63 -16.32
CA GLY A 220 4.03 -17.24 -16.72
C GLY A 220 2.74 -16.96 -17.51
N GLU A 221 1.81 -17.94 -17.57
CA GLU A 221 0.50 -17.69 -18.15
C GLU A 221 -0.36 -16.87 -17.20
N ARG A 222 -0.98 -15.79 -17.72
CA ARG A 222 -1.85 -14.91 -16.93
C ARG A 222 -3.31 -15.25 -17.16
N ARG A 223 -4.07 -15.33 -16.07
CA ARG A 223 -5.51 -15.57 -16.06
C ARG A 223 -6.23 -14.46 -15.29
N PRO A 224 -7.36 -13.93 -15.81
CA PRO A 224 -8.03 -12.79 -15.19
C PRO A 224 -8.68 -13.19 -13.86
N ILE A 225 -8.49 -12.32 -12.86
CA ILE A 225 -9.19 -12.36 -11.58
C ILE A 225 -10.49 -11.57 -11.69
N ARG A 226 -11.53 -12.09 -11.05
CA ARG A 226 -12.81 -11.42 -10.85
C ARG A 226 -13.00 -11.14 -9.37
N PHE A 227 -13.26 -9.89 -9.07
CA PHE A 227 -13.58 -9.44 -7.72
C PHE A 227 -15.05 -8.99 -7.67
N SER A 228 -15.86 -9.69 -6.87
CA SER A 228 -17.28 -9.40 -6.71
C SER A 228 -17.47 -8.25 -5.73
N ASP A 229 -18.03 -7.16 -6.12
CA ASP A 229 -18.48 -6.01 -5.31
C ASP A 229 -17.44 -4.93 -4.98
N LYS A 230 -17.09 -4.16 -5.99
CA LYS A 230 -16.25 -2.95 -5.87
C LYS A 230 -17.02 -1.64 -5.88
N LYS A 231 -18.21 -1.56 -5.33
CA LYS A 231 -18.98 -0.30 -5.32
C LYS A 231 -18.28 0.74 -4.42
N ASP A 232 -17.83 1.83 -5.00
CA ASP A 232 -17.27 3.02 -4.33
C ASP A 232 -15.92 2.83 -3.60
N TYR A 233 -15.28 1.67 -3.67
CA TYR A 233 -13.97 1.41 -3.08
C TYR A 233 -12.99 0.89 -4.13
N ALA A 234 -11.73 1.25 -3.97
CA ALA A 234 -10.61 0.82 -4.77
C ALA A 234 -9.69 -0.07 -3.94
N VAL A 235 -9.20 -1.17 -4.51
CA VAL A 235 -8.13 -1.97 -3.87
C VAL A 235 -6.88 -1.12 -3.85
N THR A 236 -6.20 -1.09 -2.71
CA THR A 236 -4.91 -0.43 -2.54
C THR A 236 -3.81 -1.42 -2.16
N GLU A 237 -4.15 -2.52 -1.47
CA GLU A 237 -3.16 -3.56 -1.16
C GLU A 237 -3.86 -4.88 -0.83
N ALA A 238 -3.11 -5.98 -0.93
CA ALA A 238 -3.55 -7.27 -0.44
C ALA A 238 -2.38 -8.09 0.13
N ALA A 239 -2.65 -8.86 1.17
CA ALA A 239 -1.66 -9.67 1.87
C ALA A 239 -2.16 -11.10 2.11
N ARG A 240 -1.26 -12.06 1.97
CA ARG A 240 -1.52 -13.47 2.26
C ARG A 240 -1.09 -13.83 3.68
N LEU A 241 -1.91 -14.65 4.37
CA LEU A 241 -1.49 -15.32 5.60
C LEU A 241 -2.08 -16.73 5.70
N GLY A 242 -1.29 -17.73 5.41
CA GLY A 242 -1.78 -19.11 5.32
C GLY A 242 -2.75 -19.29 4.16
N ASP A 243 -3.97 -19.76 4.44
CA ASP A 243 -5.04 -19.97 3.44
C ASP A 243 -5.96 -18.74 3.31
N ASP A 244 -5.71 -17.67 4.07
CA ASP A 244 -6.47 -16.43 4.03
C ASP A 244 -5.78 -15.37 3.17
N PHE A 245 -6.60 -14.59 2.47
CA PHE A 245 -6.23 -13.44 1.67
C PHE A 245 -6.91 -12.19 2.21
N TYR A 246 -6.14 -11.23 2.69
CA TYR A 246 -6.62 -9.97 3.25
C TYR A 246 -6.50 -8.87 2.20
N ILE A 247 -7.54 -8.05 2.09
CA ILE A 247 -7.60 -6.99 1.08
C ILE A 247 -7.89 -5.67 1.77
N LEU A 248 -7.10 -4.66 1.46
CA LEU A 248 -7.32 -3.27 1.86
C LEU A 248 -7.97 -2.54 0.69
N GLU A 249 -9.03 -1.83 0.99
CA GLU A 249 -9.71 -0.96 0.02
C GLU A 249 -9.89 0.44 0.60
N ARG A 250 -9.79 1.42 -0.25
CA ARG A 250 -9.92 2.83 0.07
C ARG A 250 -11.05 3.48 -0.73
N ALA A 251 -11.67 4.50 -0.14
CA ALA A 251 -12.60 5.37 -0.82
C ALA A 251 -12.52 6.79 -0.26
N PHE A 252 -12.64 7.76 -1.13
CA PHE A 252 -12.74 9.17 -0.77
C PHE A 252 -13.97 9.82 -1.39
N SER A 253 -14.64 10.65 -0.62
CA SER A 253 -15.60 11.62 -1.16
C SER A 253 -15.64 12.88 -0.31
N LYS A 254 -15.91 14.03 -0.94
CA LYS A 254 -15.99 15.33 -0.21
C LYS A 254 -17.02 15.33 0.92
N LEU A 255 -18.06 14.48 0.82
CA LEU A 255 -19.13 14.41 1.82
C LEU A 255 -18.81 13.46 2.97
N LYS A 256 -18.17 12.33 2.68
CA LYS A 256 -17.94 11.24 3.64
C LYS A 256 -16.48 11.16 4.13
N GLY A 257 -15.57 11.98 3.55
CA GLY A 257 -14.13 11.94 3.83
C GLY A 257 -13.46 10.67 3.32
N VAL A 258 -12.28 10.39 3.87
CA VAL A 258 -11.52 9.16 3.65
C VAL A 258 -12.17 8.00 4.39
N ARG A 259 -12.20 6.84 3.77
CA ARG A 259 -12.74 5.60 4.33
C ARG A 259 -11.86 4.45 3.86
N ALA A 260 -11.62 3.49 4.74
CA ALA A 260 -10.94 2.25 4.41
C ALA A 260 -11.81 1.05 4.78
N ARG A 261 -11.66 -0.05 4.04
CA ARG A 261 -12.25 -1.36 4.39
C ARG A 261 -11.14 -2.40 4.43
N LEU A 262 -11.27 -3.31 5.38
CA LEU A 262 -10.46 -4.52 5.44
C LEU A 262 -11.38 -5.71 5.22
N LEU A 263 -11.02 -6.54 4.24
CA LEU A 263 -11.78 -7.72 3.87
C LEU A 263 -10.91 -8.97 4.01
N ARG A 264 -11.56 -10.12 4.08
CA ARG A 264 -10.92 -11.44 4.04
C ARG A 264 -11.59 -12.29 2.97
N ALA A 265 -10.80 -12.99 2.18
CA ALA A 265 -11.24 -13.99 1.23
C ALA A 265 -10.45 -15.29 1.44
N PRO A 266 -10.95 -16.44 0.98
CA PRO A 266 -10.08 -17.59 0.75
C PRO A 266 -8.97 -17.23 -0.22
N LEU A 267 -7.79 -17.83 -0.04
CA LEU A 267 -6.69 -17.65 -0.96
C LEU A 267 -7.11 -18.10 -2.37
N PRO A 268 -7.01 -17.25 -3.39
CA PRO A 268 -7.32 -17.66 -4.75
C PRO A 268 -6.35 -18.74 -5.21
N SER A 269 -6.85 -19.68 -6.00
CA SER A 269 -6.07 -20.78 -6.57
C SER A 269 -6.20 -20.80 -8.08
N ALA A 270 -5.32 -21.59 -8.71
CA ALA A 270 -5.39 -21.81 -10.15
C ALA A 270 -6.76 -22.32 -10.64
N ASP A 271 -7.53 -23.01 -9.80
CA ASP A 271 -8.84 -23.56 -10.15
C ASP A 271 -10.00 -22.59 -9.89
N ASP A 272 -9.82 -21.65 -8.93
CA ASP A 272 -10.83 -20.62 -8.59
C ASP A 272 -10.16 -19.24 -8.46
N LEU A 273 -10.41 -18.42 -9.47
CA LEU A 273 -9.90 -17.06 -9.61
C LEU A 273 -10.96 -16.00 -9.29
N THR A 274 -11.96 -16.35 -8.49
CA THR A 274 -12.98 -15.42 -7.97
C THR A 274 -12.64 -15.04 -6.55
N LEU A 275 -12.47 -13.75 -6.29
CA LEU A 275 -12.36 -13.21 -4.94
C LEU A 275 -13.75 -12.91 -4.41
N ASP A 276 -14.26 -13.77 -3.54
CA ASP A 276 -15.48 -13.56 -2.76
C ASP A 276 -15.10 -13.20 -1.33
N ALA A 277 -15.01 -11.90 -1.07
CA ALA A 277 -14.42 -11.38 0.15
C ALA A 277 -15.50 -10.94 1.16
N GLU A 278 -15.35 -11.35 2.41
CA GLU A 278 -16.14 -10.88 3.54
C GLU A 278 -15.57 -9.60 4.16
N LEU A 279 -16.45 -8.70 4.60
CA LEU A 279 -16.05 -7.47 5.28
C LEU A 279 -15.66 -7.77 6.74
N LEU A 280 -14.39 -7.54 7.09
CA LEU A 280 -13.92 -7.58 8.47
C LEU A 280 -14.22 -6.27 9.20
N ALA A 281 -13.91 -5.13 8.58
CA ALA A 281 -14.16 -3.82 9.15
C ALA A 281 -14.26 -2.73 8.09
N GLN A 282 -15.06 -1.70 8.42
CA GLN A 282 -15.05 -0.42 7.73
C GLN A 282 -14.59 0.67 8.70
N LEU A 283 -13.50 1.32 8.34
CA LEU A 283 -12.92 2.45 9.07
C LEU A 283 -13.40 3.75 8.41
N SER A 284 -14.33 4.41 9.04
CA SER A 284 -14.89 5.70 8.65
C SER A 284 -15.32 6.43 9.92
N ALA A 285 -15.68 7.69 9.85
CA ALA A 285 -16.12 8.42 11.04
C ALA A 285 -17.04 7.56 11.95
N PRO A 286 -16.81 7.44 13.27
CA PRO A 286 -15.92 8.27 14.08
C PRO A 286 -14.44 7.82 14.13
N TYR A 287 -14.06 6.77 13.39
CA TYR A 287 -12.65 6.41 13.28
C TYR A 287 -11.91 7.44 12.41
N VAL A 288 -10.71 7.82 12.86
CA VAL A 288 -9.83 8.74 12.14
C VAL A 288 -8.78 7.89 11.41
N VAL A 289 -8.87 7.85 10.10
CA VAL A 289 -7.92 7.18 9.19
C VAL A 289 -7.51 8.16 8.12
N ASP A 290 -6.37 7.92 7.50
CA ASP A 290 -5.86 8.68 6.39
C ASP A 290 -5.91 7.84 5.10
N ASN A 291 -5.10 8.14 4.14
CA ASN A 291 -4.94 7.48 2.86
C ASN A 291 -4.31 6.08 3.05
N MET A 292 -5.09 5.10 3.53
CA MET A 292 -4.58 3.76 3.85
C MET A 292 -4.26 3.01 2.56
N GLU A 293 -2.98 2.64 2.37
CA GLU A 293 -2.48 2.00 1.16
C GLU A 293 -1.72 0.71 1.44
N GLY A 294 -0.81 0.69 2.41
CA GLY A 294 -0.05 -0.51 2.75
C GLY A 294 -0.80 -1.47 3.65
N LEU A 295 -0.69 -2.76 3.38
CA LEU A 295 -1.23 -3.86 4.21
C LEU A 295 -0.23 -5.00 4.28
N ASP A 296 -0.02 -5.53 5.48
CA ASP A 296 0.62 -6.82 5.67
C ASP A 296 -0.04 -7.62 6.80
N ALA A 297 0.12 -8.93 6.75
CA ALA A 297 -0.50 -9.87 7.70
C ALA A 297 0.52 -10.88 8.22
N ARG A 298 0.51 -11.12 9.54
CA ARG A 298 1.35 -12.16 10.16
C ARG A 298 0.67 -12.87 11.30
N ARG A 299 1.22 -14.01 11.71
CA ARG A 299 0.83 -14.65 12.98
C ARG A 299 1.51 -13.96 14.16
N GLY A 300 0.73 -13.66 15.16
CA GLY A 300 1.23 -13.19 16.43
C GLY A 300 1.81 -14.33 17.30
N PRO A 301 2.42 -13.99 18.45
CA PRO A 301 3.10 -14.96 19.30
C PRO A 301 2.17 -16.01 19.92
N ASN A 302 0.87 -15.76 20.00
CA ASN A 302 -0.12 -16.70 20.51
C ASN A 302 -0.97 -17.34 19.40
N GLY A 303 -0.60 -17.15 18.14
CA GLY A 303 -1.32 -17.67 16.97
C GLY A 303 -2.39 -16.74 16.41
N GLU A 304 -2.60 -15.56 17.02
CA GLU A 304 -3.53 -14.54 16.54
C GLU A 304 -3.15 -14.02 15.17
N THR A 305 -4.11 -13.64 14.34
CA THR A 305 -3.88 -12.95 13.08
C THR A 305 -3.74 -11.46 13.32
N LEU A 306 -2.57 -10.92 12.98
CA LEU A 306 -2.24 -9.50 13.09
C LEU A 306 -2.14 -8.87 11.71
N LEU A 307 -2.88 -7.77 11.52
CA LEU A 307 -2.86 -6.96 10.31
C LEU A 307 -2.16 -5.64 10.61
N TYR A 308 -1.23 -5.24 9.75
CA TYR A 308 -0.58 -3.94 9.77
C TYR A 308 -1.07 -3.13 8.59
N VAL A 309 -1.48 -1.88 8.85
CA VAL A 309 -2.02 -0.99 7.83
C VAL A 309 -1.27 0.33 7.88
N MET A 310 -0.74 0.76 6.75
CA MET A 310 0.02 2.00 6.65
C MET A 310 -0.69 3.00 5.74
N SER A 311 -0.58 4.29 6.06
CA SER A 311 -1.10 5.35 5.19
C SER A 311 0.02 6.03 4.43
N ASP A 312 -0.26 6.35 3.18
CA ASP A 312 0.49 7.29 2.37
C ASP A 312 0.10 8.74 2.74
N ASP A 313 1.07 9.58 3.02
CA ASP A 313 0.88 11.01 3.31
C ASP A 313 0.87 11.88 2.04
N ASN A 314 1.07 11.28 0.86
CA ASN A 314 1.19 11.98 -0.42
C ASN A 314 2.20 13.15 -0.37
N HIS A 315 3.19 13.08 0.53
CA HIS A 315 4.11 14.18 0.85
C HIS A 315 3.37 15.53 1.08
N SER A 316 2.24 15.48 1.74
CA SER A 316 1.34 16.61 1.98
C SER A 316 1.25 16.92 3.47
N ASP A 317 1.43 18.18 3.86
CA ASP A 317 1.25 18.65 5.24
C ASP A 317 -0.16 18.37 5.81
N ARG A 318 -1.11 17.93 4.98
CA ARG A 318 -2.50 17.66 5.37
C ARG A 318 -2.78 16.20 5.64
N GLN A 319 -1.87 15.32 5.25
CA GLN A 319 -1.97 13.87 5.42
C GLN A 319 -0.84 13.39 6.30
N LYS A 320 -0.96 12.18 6.79
CA LYS A 320 -0.06 11.63 7.80
C LYS A 320 0.43 10.26 7.39
N THR A 321 1.70 10.00 7.64
CA THR A 321 2.24 8.63 7.65
C THR A 321 1.84 7.97 8.98
N ILE A 322 0.89 7.03 8.94
CA ILE A 322 0.36 6.33 10.11
C ILE A 322 0.59 4.83 9.92
N LEU A 323 1.09 4.15 10.93
CA LEU A 323 1.12 2.69 10.97
C LEU A 323 0.19 2.21 12.08
N LEU A 324 -0.80 1.39 11.71
CA LEU A 324 -1.80 0.80 12.60
C LEU A 324 -1.59 -0.72 12.69
N MET A 325 -1.91 -1.28 13.85
CA MET A 325 -1.94 -2.72 14.07
C MET A 325 -3.31 -3.14 14.56
N PHE A 326 -3.84 -4.19 13.95
CA PHE A 326 -5.11 -4.82 14.34
C PHE A 326 -4.93 -6.31 14.54
N GLU A 327 -5.77 -6.88 15.39
CA GLU A 327 -5.97 -8.31 15.54
C GLU A 327 -7.33 -8.68 14.95
N VAL A 328 -7.39 -9.73 14.16
CA VAL A 328 -8.65 -10.28 13.67
C VAL A 328 -9.28 -11.09 14.81
N ALA A 329 -10.46 -10.67 15.26
CA ALA A 329 -11.22 -11.42 16.25
C ALA A 329 -11.74 -12.73 15.64
N GLU A 330 -11.56 -13.84 16.35
CA GLU A 330 -12.14 -15.14 16.00
C GLU A 330 -13.67 -15.16 16.12
#